data_b5a362f66dae7d1e9a23e9360909d9e3
#
_entry.id   b5a362f66dae7d1e9a23e9360909d9e3
#
_cell.length_a   1.000
_cell.length_b   1.000
_cell.length_c   1.000
_cell.angle_alpha   90.00
_cell.angle_beta   90.00
_cell.angle_gamma   90.00
#
_symmetry.space_group_name_H-M   'P 1'
#
loop_
_entity.id
_entity.type
_entity.pdbx_description
1 polymer ?
#
loop_
_entity_poly.entity_id
_entity_poly.type
_entity_poly.pdbx_seq_one_letter_code
_entity_poly.pdbx_strand_id
1 'polypeptide(L)'
;MKELSVNTILEKFYKDHQVKSFISPERDLDAWLLNPKPVPKRNMELLTDDLLAGDIILLWRIQFGTFTTETWFPKYFEYTYGIDAPKHLKTLVEKGYAVIETAFDSLDHLNATMKKNILKSKGSTGLSKMKSAVPDQAPHDHFSEEELASHFTVRGYKLTPKGEEILEQYQDIIDRHPKKNL
;
A
#
# COMPACT_ATOMS: atom_id res chain seq x y z
N MET A 1 -25.47 15.13 8.35
CA MET A 1 -25.58 16.57 8.01
C MET A 1 -24.25 17.13 7.50
N LYS A 2 -23.18 17.01 8.29
CA LYS A 2 -21.84 17.46 7.85
C LYS A 2 -21.37 16.77 6.58
N GLU A 3 -21.60 15.46 6.48
CA GLU A 3 -21.25 14.66 5.33
C GLU A 3 -21.95 15.12 4.06
N LEU A 4 -23.21 15.49 4.18
CA LEU A 4 -23.97 16.04 3.05
C LEU A 4 -23.40 17.37 2.59
N SER A 5 -22.98 18.22 3.53
CA SER A 5 -22.38 19.53 3.21
C SER A 5 -21.03 19.35 2.51
N VAL A 6 -20.21 18.43 3.00
CA VAL A 6 -18.92 18.08 2.37
C VAL A 6 -19.16 17.55 0.96
N ASN A 7 -20.09 16.62 0.80
CA ASN A 7 -20.40 16.05 -0.50
C ASN A 7 -20.88 17.10 -1.49
N THR A 8 -21.72 18.04 -1.04
CA THR A 8 -22.20 19.12 -1.89
C THR A 8 -21.05 19.97 -2.42
N ILE A 9 -20.09 20.31 -1.57
CA ILE A 9 -18.92 21.09 -1.96
C ILE A 9 -18.08 20.30 -2.96
N LEU A 10 -17.83 19.00 -2.70
CA LEU A 10 -17.03 18.15 -3.57
C LEU A 10 -17.70 17.95 -4.93
N GLU A 11 -19.00 17.71 -4.96
CA GLU A 11 -19.75 17.56 -6.21
C GLU A 11 -19.67 18.81 -7.08
N LYS A 12 -19.74 19.97 -6.46
CA LYS A 12 -19.62 21.25 -7.14
C LYS A 12 -18.22 21.47 -7.69
N PHE A 13 -17.20 21.18 -6.86
CA PHE A 13 -15.80 21.35 -7.24
C PHE A 13 -15.39 20.40 -8.36
N TYR A 14 -15.84 19.14 -8.30
CA TYR A 14 -15.50 18.10 -9.28
C TYR A 14 -16.62 17.85 -10.30
N LYS A 15 -17.46 18.85 -10.56
CA LYS A 15 -18.62 18.69 -11.47
C LYS A 15 -18.25 18.17 -12.85
N ASP A 16 -17.04 18.48 -13.33
CA ASP A 16 -16.55 18.04 -14.64
C ASP A 16 -15.73 16.76 -14.57
N HIS A 17 -15.66 16.13 -13.39
CA HIS A 17 -14.91 14.91 -13.15
C HIS A 17 -15.86 13.74 -12.92
N GLN A 18 -15.43 12.53 -13.33
CA GLN A 18 -16.22 11.33 -13.11
C GLN A 18 -16.17 10.87 -11.65
N VAL A 19 -15.12 11.25 -10.92
CA VAL A 19 -14.94 10.89 -9.52
C VAL A 19 -14.59 12.12 -8.70
N LYS A 20 -14.93 12.07 -7.42
CA LYS A 20 -14.58 13.12 -6.46
C LYS A 20 -13.64 12.54 -5.40
N SER A 21 -12.92 13.42 -4.70
CA SER A 21 -11.95 12.99 -3.71
C SER A 21 -12.63 12.29 -2.52
N PHE A 22 -11.94 11.29 -1.99
CA PHE A 22 -12.35 10.60 -0.77
C PHE A 22 -11.97 11.43 0.46
N ILE A 23 -12.88 11.49 1.42
CA ILE A 23 -12.65 12.07 2.73
C ILE A 23 -13.07 11.04 3.77
N SER A 24 -12.14 10.66 4.65
CA SER A 24 -12.39 9.67 5.69
C SER A 24 -13.49 10.14 6.65
N PRO A 25 -14.40 9.25 7.07
CA PRO A 25 -15.39 9.57 8.09
C PRO A 25 -14.77 9.98 9.43
N GLU A 26 -13.52 9.60 9.69
CA GLU A 26 -12.80 9.95 10.91
C GLU A 26 -12.19 11.34 10.88
N ARG A 27 -12.22 11.99 9.71
CA ARG A 27 -11.65 13.32 9.55
C ARG A 27 -12.52 14.37 10.24
N ASP A 28 -11.88 15.41 10.76
CA ASP A 28 -12.61 16.54 11.35
C ASP A 28 -13.33 17.34 10.26
N LEU A 29 -14.59 16.99 10.03
CA LEU A 29 -15.40 17.61 8.97
C LEU A 29 -15.74 19.06 9.28
N ASP A 30 -15.87 19.42 10.56
CA ASP A 30 -16.12 20.81 10.95
C ASP A 30 -14.97 21.71 10.55
N ALA A 31 -13.73 21.27 10.85
CA ALA A 31 -12.54 22.02 10.47
C ALA A 31 -12.41 22.12 8.95
N TRP A 32 -12.71 21.03 8.24
CA TRP A 32 -12.65 21.01 6.78
C TRP A 32 -13.66 21.99 6.18
N LEU A 33 -14.89 22.01 6.72
CA LEU A 33 -15.95 22.90 6.22
C LEU A 33 -15.63 24.38 6.45
N LEU A 34 -14.90 24.70 7.52
CA LEU A 34 -14.46 26.06 7.78
C LEU A 34 -13.43 26.57 6.77
N ASN A 35 -12.60 25.66 6.26
CA ASN A 35 -11.56 26.00 5.30
C ASN A 35 -11.36 24.82 4.33
N PRO A 36 -12.30 24.65 3.37
CA PRO A 36 -12.24 23.53 2.45
C PRO A 36 -10.96 23.54 1.62
N LYS A 37 -10.30 22.39 1.58
CA LYS A 37 -9.09 22.18 0.78
C LYS A 37 -9.29 20.92 -0.08
N PRO A 38 -10.06 21.03 -1.17
CA PRO A 38 -10.24 19.89 -2.05
C PRO A 38 -8.91 19.46 -2.67
N VAL A 39 -8.82 18.17 -2.94
CA VAL A 39 -7.65 17.61 -3.64
C VAL A 39 -7.55 18.25 -5.03
N PRO A 40 -6.33 18.59 -5.50
CA PRO A 40 -6.18 19.19 -6.84
C PRO A 40 -6.88 18.37 -7.91
N LYS A 41 -7.59 19.05 -8.80
CA LYS A 41 -8.38 18.40 -9.87
C LYS A 41 -7.54 17.44 -10.70
N ARG A 42 -6.28 17.78 -10.97
CA ARG A 42 -5.38 16.93 -11.75
C ARG A 42 -5.18 15.53 -11.13
N ASN A 43 -5.32 15.42 -9.81
CA ASN A 43 -5.18 14.13 -9.11
C ASN A 43 -6.48 13.33 -9.12
N MET A 44 -7.57 13.92 -9.56
CA MET A 44 -8.88 13.26 -9.65
C MET A 44 -9.30 13.03 -11.09
N GLU A 45 -8.39 13.11 -12.03
CA GLU A 45 -8.63 12.75 -13.43
C GLU A 45 -8.38 11.26 -13.63
N LEU A 46 -9.32 10.59 -14.28
CA LEU A 46 -9.17 9.17 -14.58
C LEU A 46 -8.08 8.94 -15.62
N LEU A 47 -7.22 8.01 -15.33
CA LEU A 47 -6.14 7.56 -16.20
C LEU A 47 -6.58 6.27 -16.92
N THR A 48 -5.64 5.60 -17.57
CA THR A 48 -5.89 4.29 -18.16
C THR A 48 -6.50 3.34 -17.12
N ASP A 49 -7.48 2.54 -17.52
CA ASP A 49 -8.12 1.53 -16.66
C ASP A 49 -8.75 2.11 -15.39
N ASP A 50 -9.27 3.34 -15.52
CA ASP A 50 -9.93 4.06 -14.42
C ASP A 50 -9.04 4.29 -13.18
N LEU A 51 -7.72 4.28 -13.37
CA LEU A 51 -6.78 4.58 -12.31
C LEU A 51 -6.74 6.07 -12.02
N LEU A 52 -6.36 6.43 -10.79
CA LEU A 52 -6.12 7.81 -10.38
C LEU A 52 -4.64 7.99 -10.06
N ALA A 53 -4.20 9.25 -9.96
CA ALA A 53 -2.82 9.55 -9.59
C ALA A 53 -2.40 8.84 -8.30
N GLY A 54 -3.29 8.78 -7.30
CA GLY A 54 -3.03 8.07 -6.05
C GLY A 54 -2.74 6.59 -6.24
N ASP A 55 -3.38 5.95 -7.21
CA ASP A 55 -3.11 4.55 -7.52
C ASP A 55 -1.68 4.36 -8.03
N ILE A 56 -1.21 5.28 -8.86
CA ILE A 56 0.16 5.25 -9.36
C ILE A 56 1.15 5.38 -8.21
N ILE A 57 0.88 6.26 -7.27
CA ILE A 57 1.75 6.44 -6.09
C ILE A 57 1.73 5.21 -5.19
N LEU A 58 0.57 4.54 -5.05
CA LEU A 58 0.50 3.25 -4.32
C LEU A 58 1.43 2.21 -4.95
N LEU A 59 1.36 2.06 -6.27
CA LEU A 59 2.22 1.11 -6.98
C LEU A 59 3.70 1.49 -6.87
N TRP A 60 4.01 2.78 -6.93
CA TRP A 60 5.36 3.27 -6.74
C TRP A 60 5.90 2.92 -5.35
N ARG A 61 5.08 3.03 -4.32
CA ARG A 61 5.47 2.63 -2.95
C ARG A 61 5.73 1.13 -2.85
N ILE A 62 4.93 0.33 -3.55
CA ILE A 62 5.13 -1.12 -3.60
C ILE A 62 6.47 -1.46 -4.24
N GLN A 63 6.88 -0.70 -5.25
CA GLN A 63 8.14 -0.92 -5.96
C GLN A 63 9.36 -0.88 -5.04
N PHE A 64 9.29 -0.13 -3.94
CA PHE A 64 10.39 -0.09 -2.97
C PHE A 64 10.63 -1.41 -2.24
N GLY A 65 9.67 -2.34 -2.27
CA GLY A 65 9.80 -3.63 -1.61
C GLY A 65 9.60 -3.61 -0.10
N THR A 66 9.21 -2.48 0.46
CA THR A 66 9.00 -2.34 1.91
C THR A 66 7.54 -2.27 2.31
N PHE A 67 6.63 -2.25 1.34
CA PHE A 67 5.20 -2.12 1.59
C PHE A 67 4.60 -3.49 1.94
N THR A 68 3.89 -3.58 3.05
CA THR A 68 3.31 -4.83 3.55
C THR A 68 1.84 -4.66 3.90
N THR A 69 1.18 -5.78 4.21
CA THR A 69 -0.22 -5.80 4.67
C THR A 69 -0.41 -5.07 6.00
N GLU A 70 0.68 -4.80 6.74
CA GLU A 70 0.64 -4.08 8.02
C GLU A 70 1.18 -2.66 7.92
N THR A 71 1.59 -2.21 6.73
CA THR A 71 2.12 -0.86 6.53
C THR A 71 1.01 0.18 6.73
N TRP A 72 1.32 1.22 7.47
CA TRP A 72 0.43 2.36 7.61
C TRP A 72 0.42 3.17 6.33
N PHE A 73 -0.79 3.56 5.90
CA PHE A 73 -0.93 4.40 4.72
C PHE A 73 -0.68 5.86 5.10
N PRO A 74 0.31 6.52 4.47
CA PRO A 74 0.49 7.96 4.69
C PRO A 74 -0.78 8.73 4.37
N LYS A 75 -1.03 9.79 5.14
CA LYS A 75 -2.24 10.60 4.97
C LYS A 75 -2.29 11.34 3.64
N TYR A 76 -1.16 11.48 2.95
CA TYR A 76 -1.17 12.14 1.65
C TYR A 76 -2.03 11.39 0.62
N PHE A 77 -2.25 10.09 0.78
CA PHE A 77 -3.17 9.37 -0.13
C PHE A 77 -4.58 9.96 -0.07
N GLU A 78 -5.04 10.36 1.10
CA GLU A 78 -6.32 11.05 1.22
C GLU A 78 -6.18 12.54 0.92
N TYR A 79 -5.23 13.22 1.55
CA TYR A 79 -5.14 14.68 1.55
C TYR A 79 -4.63 15.25 0.22
N THR A 80 -3.76 14.55 -0.45
CA THR A 80 -3.16 14.98 -1.73
C THR A 80 -3.78 14.28 -2.93
N TYR A 81 -4.10 13.00 -2.79
CA TYR A 81 -4.57 12.18 -3.90
C TYR A 81 -6.05 11.78 -3.82
N GLY A 82 -6.71 12.05 -2.71
CA GLY A 82 -8.15 11.85 -2.59
C GLY A 82 -8.63 10.42 -2.75
N ILE A 83 -7.82 9.45 -2.35
CA ILE A 83 -8.18 8.03 -2.44
C ILE A 83 -8.26 7.38 -1.07
N ASP A 84 -9.13 6.38 -0.98
CA ASP A 84 -9.16 5.45 0.15
C ASP A 84 -8.10 4.38 -0.14
N ALA A 85 -6.89 4.59 0.38
CA ALA A 85 -5.74 3.78 0.03
C ALA A 85 -5.93 2.28 0.25
N PRO A 86 -6.45 1.80 1.40
CA PRO A 86 -6.69 0.37 1.59
C PRO A 86 -7.62 -0.23 0.54
N LYS A 87 -8.69 0.47 0.21
CA LYS A 87 -9.67 0.03 -0.78
C LYS A 87 -9.06 0.02 -2.19
N HIS A 88 -8.30 1.06 -2.52
CA HIS A 88 -7.65 1.15 -3.83
C HIS A 88 -6.57 0.09 -3.99
N LEU A 89 -5.81 -0.20 -2.93
CA LEU A 89 -4.80 -1.25 -2.96
C LEU A 89 -5.43 -2.61 -3.28
N LYS A 90 -6.55 -2.91 -2.65
CA LYS A 90 -7.29 -4.15 -2.92
C LYS A 90 -7.72 -4.21 -4.39
N THR A 91 -8.22 -3.10 -4.92
CA THR A 91 -8.63 -3.01 -6.32
C THR A 91 -7.44 -3.20 -7.26
N LEU A 92 -6.28 -2.65 -6.95
CA LEU A 92 -5.07 -2.80 -7.76
C LEU A 92 -4.62 -4.27 -7.81
N VAL A 93 -4.72 -4.98 -6.70
CA VAL A 93 -4.44 -6.42 -6.67
C VAL A 93 -5.45 -7.17 -7.53
N GLU A 94 -6.74 -6.85 -7.41
CA GLU A 94 -7.80 -7.48 -8.21
C GLU A 94 -7.61 -7.24 -9.71
N LYS A 95 -7.13 -6.06 -10.08
CA LYS A 95 -6.86 -5.69 -11.48
C LYS A 95 -5.54 -6.27 -12.01
N GLY A 96 -4.74 -6.89 -11.16
CA GLY A 96 -3.50 -7.54 -11.57
C GLY A 96 -2.29 -6.63 -11.68
N TYR A 97 -2.30 -5.46 -11.07
CA TYR A 97 -1.13 -4.55 -11.04
C TYR A 97 -0.14 -4.93 -9.96
N ALA A 98 -0.60 -5.58 -8.91
CA ALA A 98 0.22 -6.03 -7.80
C ALA A 98 -0.29 -7.36 -7.29
N VAL A 99 0.56 -8.08 -6.56
CA VAL A 99 0.18 -9.34 -5.91
C VAL A 99 0.66 -9.32 -4.47
N ILE A 100 -0.06 -10.06 -3.63
CA ILE A 100 0.37 -10.29 -2.25
C ILE A 100 1.38 -11.43 -2.28
N GLU A 101 2.53 -11.23 -1.65
CA GLU A 101 3.58 -12.24 -1.62
C GLU A 101 3.20 -13.45 -0.75
N THR A 102 3.84 -14.58 -1.00
CA THR A 102 3.72 -15.77 -0.16
C THR A 102 4.38 -15.51 1.20
N ALA A 103 4.18 -16.43 2.15
CA ALA A 103 4.84 -16.36 3.45
C ALA A 103 6.37 -16.44 3.28
N PHE A 104 6.86 -17.31 2.42
CA PHE A 104 8.30 -17.39 2.14
C PHE A 104 8.84 -16.09 1.56
N ASP A 105 8.18 -15.54 0.57
CA ASP A 105 8.60 -14.28 -0.06
C ASP A 105 8.54 -13.10 0.92
N SER A 106 7.69 -13.20 1.94
CA SER A 106 7.48 -12.14 2.92
C SER A 106 8.47 -12.20 4.09
N LEU A 107 9.35 -13.20 4.13
CA LEU A 107 10.34 -13.36 5.21
C LEU A 107 11.25 -12.13 5.33
N ASP A 108 11.52 -11.44 4.24
CA ASP A 108 12.34 -10.23 4.23
C ASP A 108 11.79 -9.12 5.14
N HIS A 109 10.49 -9.17 5.44
CA HIS A 109 9.83 -8.18 6.29
C HIS A 109 9.91 -8.52 7.78
N LEU A 110 10.49 -9.67 8.12
CA LEU A 110 10.67 -10.10 9.50
C LEU A 110 12.09 -9.79 9.96
N ASN A 111 12.24 -9.46 11.24
CA ASN A 111 13.57 -9.31 11.82
C ASN A 111 14.16 -10.69 12.16
N ALA A 112 15.46 -10.72 12.45
CA ALA A 112 16.17 -11.96 12.73
C ALA A 112 15.59 -12.72 13.94
N THR A 113 15.17 -12.01 14.97
CA THR A 113 14.57 -12.61 16.16
C THR A 113 13.27 -13.33 15.81
N MET A 114 12.41 -12.70 15.02
CA MET A 114 11.16 -13.32 14.58
C MET A 114 11.41 -14.56 13.74
N LYS A 115 12.39 -14.53 12.82
CA LYS A 115 12.76 -15.67 12.00
C LYS A 115 13.26 -16.82 12.88
N LYS A 116 14.11 -16.53 13.86
CA LYS A 116 14.62 -17.54 14.80
C LYS A 116 13.50 -18.17 15.63
N ASN A 117 12.55 -17.35 16.09
CA ASN A 117 11.42 -17.86 16.88
C ASN A 117 10.54 -18.81 16.06
N ILE A 118 10.32 -18.51 14.80
CA ILE A 118 9.57 -19.38 13.89
C ILE A 118 10.27 -20.72 13.73
N LEU A 119 11.58 -20.71 13.47
CA LEU A 119 12.35 -21.94 13.31
C LEU A 119 12.40 -22.73 14.61
N LYS A 120 12.52 -22.06 15.74
CA LYS A 120 12.55 -22.69 17.07
C LYS A 120 11.24 -23.40 17.39
N SER A 121 10.10 -22.82 16.95
CA SER A 121 8.79 -23.45 17.15
C SER A 121 8.67 -24.78 16.42
N LYS A 122 9.44 -25.00 15.37
CA LYS A 122 9.49 -26.25 14.61
C LYS A 122 10.45 -27.28 15.25
N GLY A 123 11.12 -26.92 16.36
CA GLY A 123 12.06 -27.80 17.05
C GLY A 123 13.44 -27.89 16.41
N SER A 124 13.78 -26.96 15.54
CA SER A 124 15.10 -26.92 14.91
C SER A 124 16.19 -26.65 15.96
N THR A 125 17.30 -27.38 15.87
CA THR A 125 18.45 -27.21 16.75
C THR A 125 19.55 -26.40 16.08
N GLY A 126 20.45 -25.82 16.88
CA GLY A 126 21.58 -25.06 16.35
C GLY A 126 21.25 -23.62 15.95
N LEU A 127 20.01 -23.19 16.10
CA LEU A 127 19.59 -21.81 15.76
C LEU A 127 20.27 -20.79 16.65
N SER A 128 20.63 -21.15 17.86
CA SER A 128 21.36 -20.28 18.80
C SER A 128 22.72 -19.83 18.25
N LYS A 129 23.26 -20.57 17.31
CA LYS A 129 24.53 -20.24 16.65
C LYS A 129 24.36 -19.32 15.46
N MET A 130 23.13 -19.10 15.01
CA MET A 130 22.85 -18.20 13.90
C MET A 130 22.95 -16.77 14.39
N LYS A 131 23.64 -15.94 13.62
CA LYS A 131 23.75 -14.50 13.88
C LYS A 131 22.48 -13.80 13.42
N SER A 132 22.47 -12.47 13.49
CA SER A 132 21.32 -11.62 13.15
C SER A 132 20.75 -11.92 11.75
N ALA A 133 21.55 -12.44 10.84
CA ALA A 133 21.10 -12.80 9.49
C ALA A 133 20.75 -14.28 9.44
N VAL A 134 19.50 -14.62 9.73
CA VAL A 134 19.00 -15.99 9.49
C VAL A 134 18.79 -16.12 7.98
N PRO A 135 19.43 -17.13 7.33
CA PRO A 135 19.24 -17.33 5.89
C PRO A 135 17.78 -17.62 5.57
N ASP A 136 17.24 -16.98 4.54
CA ASP A 136 15.86 -17.21 4.12
C ASP A 136 15.63 -18.65 3.65
N GLN A 137 16.68 -19.35 3.30
CA GLN A 137 16.65 -20.76 2.95
C GLN A 137 16.27 -21.69 4.11
N ALA A 138 16.64 -21.32 5.35
CA ALA A 138 16.37 -22.16 6.51
C ALA A 138 14.88 -22.49 6.71
N PRO A 139 13.93 -21.52 6.57
CA PRO A 139 12.51 -21.84 6.63
C PRO A 139 12.05 -22.80 5.55
N HIS A 140 12.62 -22.74 4.33
CA HIS A 140 12.27 -23.65 3.24
C HIS A 140 12.61 -25.11 3.57
N ASP A 141 13.65 -25.33 4.35
CA ASP A 141 14.04 -26.69 4.75
C ASP A 141 13.15 -27.28 5.83
N HIS A 142 12.44 -26.44 6.60
CA HIS A 142 11.68 -26.86 7.78
C HIS A 142 10.17 -26.68 7.65
N PHE A 143 9.71 -25.86 6.73
CA PHE A 143 8.29 -25.50 6.60
C PHE A 143 7.78 -25.64 5.18
N SER A 144 6.53 -26.10 5.05
CA SER A 144 5.77 -25.85 3.84
C SER A 144 5.25 -24.42 3.87
N GLU A 145 4.75 -23.93 2.74
CA GLU A 145 4.15 -22.59 2.69
C GLU A 145 2.98 -22.46 3.67
N GLU A 146 2.13 -23.48 3.77
CA GLU A 146 0.99 -23.49 4.69
C GLU A 146 1.42 -23.44 6.14
N GLU A 147 2.43 -24.21 6.50
CA GLU A 147 2.96 -24.21 7.86
C GLU A 147 3.55 -22.84 8.21
N LEU A 148 4.37 -22.29 7.31
CA LEU A 148 4.98 -20.99 7.53
C LEU A 148 3.92 -19.88 7.63
N ALA A 149 2.90 -19.94 6.79
CA ALA A 149 1.81 -18.96 6.77
C ALA A 149 1.07 -18.89 8.10
N SER A 150 1.06 -19.97 8.88
CA SER A 150 0.41 -19.98 10.20
C SER A 150 1.21 -19.27 11.29
N HIS A 151 2.49 -18.99 11.06
CA HIS A 151 3.38 -18.41 12.08
C HIS A 151 3.42 -16.90 12.08
N PHE A 152 3.03 -16.25 10.99
CA PHE A 152 2.97 -14.79 10.93
C PHE A 152 1.99 -14.35 9.87
N THR A 153 1.42 -13.16 10.07
CA THR A 153 0.36 -12.64 9.20
C THR A 153 0.83 -11.58 8.21
N VAL A 154 1.99 -10.96 8.47
CA VAL A 154 2.50 -9.93 7.58
C VAL A 154 2.87 -10.52 6.23
N ARG A 155 2.42 -9.86 5.16
CA ARG A 155 2.75 -10.25 3.79
C ARG A 155 3.18 -9.00 3.03
N GLY A 156 4.20 -9.15 2.21
CA GLY A 156 4.63 -8.07 1.34
C GLY A 156 3.74 -7.95 0.11
N TYR A 157 3.97 -6.90 -0.65
CA TYR A 157 3.37 -6.71 -1.97
C TYR A 157 4.48 -6.60 -2.98
N LYS A 158 4.23 -7.05 -4.18
CA LYS A 158 5.15 -6.84 -5.30
C LYS A 158 4.37 -6.48 -6.56
N LEU A 159 5.02 -5.75 -7.45
CA LEU A 159 4.42 -5.39 -8.72
C LEU A 159 4.43 -6.57 -9.68
N THR A 160 3.38 -6.65 -10.49
CA THR A 160 3.38 -7.51 -11.67
C THR A 160 4.05 -6.75 -12.82
N PRO A 161 4.39 -7.41 -13.94
CA PRO A 161 4.84 -6.69 -15.14
C PRO A 161 3.85 -5.59 -15.58
N LYS A 162 2.56 -5.84 -15.43
CA LYS A 162 1.52 -4.84 -15.71
C LYS A 162 1.66 -3.61 -14.82
N GLY A 163 1.96 -3.82 -13.52
CA GLY A 163 2.20 -2.73 -12.58
C GLY A 163 3.45 -1.93 -12.92
N GLU A 164 4.51 -2.60 -13.32
CA GLU A 164 5.74 -1.94 -13.73
C GLU A 164 5.55 -1.08 -14.98
N GLU A 165 4.83 -1.59 -15.96
CA GLU A 165 4.52 -0.86 -17.19
C GLU A 165 3.73 0.43 -16.92
N ILE A 166 2.73 0.35 -16.02
CA ILE A 166 1.90 1.51 -15.72
C ILE A 166 2.71 2.60 -15.00
N LEU A 167 3.69 2.21 -14.19
CA LEU A 167 4.58 3.18 -13.54
C LEU A 167 5.44 3.91 -14.57
N GLU A 168 5.95 3.19 -15.57
CA GLU A 168 6.71 3.81 -16.66
C GLU A 168 5.84 4.78 -17.46
N GLN A 169 4.60 4.38 -17.75
CA GLN A 169 3.66 5.22 -18.49
C GLN A 169 3.36 6.54 -17.78
N TYR A 170 3.28 6.51 -16.46
CA TYR A 170 2.91 7.67 -15.64
C TYR A 170 4.05 8.16 -14.76
N GLN A 171 5.27 8.09 -15.26
CA GLN A 171 6.46 8.57 -14.55
C GLN A 171 6.34 10.04 -14.15
N ASP A 172 5.63 10.85 -14.93
CA ASP A 172 5.40 12.25 -14.63
C ASP A 172 4.64 12.45 -13.30
N ILE A 173 3.71 11.56 -12.99
CA ILE A 173 2.97 11.61 -11.72
C ILE A 173 3.91 11.33 -10.55
N ILE A 174 4.79 10.34 -10.72
CA ILE A 174 5.78 10.00 -9.71
C ILE A 174 6.75 11.16 -9.50
N ASP A 175 7.19 11.77 -10.58
CA ASP A 175 8.17 12.87 -10.53
C ASP A 175 7.63 14.11 -9.81
N ARG A 176 6.35 14.39 -9.91
CA ARG A 176 5.75 15.53 -9.23
C ARG A 176 5.35 15.25 -7.77
N HIS A 177 5.41 13.99 -7.33
CA HIS A 177 5.12 13.64 -5.94
C HIS A 177 6.24 14.16 -5.04
N PRO A 178 5.91 14.90 -3.95
CA PRO A 178 6.94 15.39 -3.03
C PRO A 178 7.72 14.23 -2.41
N LYS A 179 9.02 14.20 -2.67
CA LYS A 179 9.91 13.17 -2.14
C LYS A 179 10.69 13.77 -0.98
N LYS A 180 10.27 13.41 0.24
CA LYS A 180 11.01 13.82 1.41
C LYS A 180 12.16 12.85 1.59
N ASN A 181 13.35 13.37 1.73
CA ASN A 181 14.54 12.68 2.22
C ASN A 181 14.39 11.15 2.37
N LEU A 182 14.28 10.51 1.26
CA LEU A 182 14.23 9.04 1.24
C LEU A 182 15.60 8.49 1.48
#